data_546b55671c342c19692c6b859bcb446f
#
_entry.id   546b55671c342c19692c6b859bcb446f
#
_cell.length_a   1.000
_cell.length_b   1.000
_cell.length_c   1.000
_cell.angle_alpha   90.00
_cell.angle_beta   90.00
_cell.angle_gamma   90.00
#
_symmetry.space_group_name_H-M   'P 1'
#
loop_
_entity.id
_entity.type
_entity.pdbx_description
1 polymer ?
#
loop_
_entity_poly.entity_id
_entity_poly.type
_entity_poly.pdbx_seq_one_letter_code
_entity_poly.pdbx_strand_id
1 'polypeptide(L)'
;MTKNTKVNAAILIIGNEILSGRTQDTNTGTIALWLNSIGVQVKEVRVIPDIENTIITTVNELREKNDYVFTTGGIGPTHDDITAESISKAFKLNYEIHKEAFKILEAYYKLGEFNEGRQKMVWMPKDAKLILNPTSGAPGFNVENVFCLPGVPSILKSMLGGLKNEIVGGEPILSHTISLRTVESEIAKSLTAVQDNNKDVEIGSYPFFHAGKLGVSIVIRSDKQSKIDVCSSQILIFVNEKKIEVVNR
;
A
#
# COMPACT_ATOMS: atom_id res chain seq x y z
N MET A 1 14.93 -20.42 16.80
CA MET A 1 15.04 -20.14 15.34
C MET A 1 13.77 -19.44 14.91
N THR A 2 13.76 -18.12 14.88
CA THR A 2 12.64 -17.32 14.35
C THR A 2 12.57 -17.57 12.85
N LYS A 3 11.49 -18.21 12.39
CA LYS A 3 11.17 -18.27 10.97
C LYS A 3 11.07 -16.83 10.47
N ASN A 4 11.98 -16.45 9.60
CA ASN A 4 11.93 -15.19 8.87
C ASN A 4 10.75 -15.28 7.90
N THR A 5 9.54 -15.11 8.38
CA THR A 5 8.31 -15.15 7.59
C THR A 5 8.19 -13.80 6.91
N LYS A 6 8.43 -13.79 5.59
CA LYS A 6 8.14 -12.62 4.75
C LYS A 6 6.62 -12.38 4.79
N VAL A 7 6.20 -11.36 5.51
CA VAL A 7 4.79 -10.95 5.57
C VAL A 7 4.46 -10.16 4.32
N ASN A 8 3.34 -10.50 3.69
CA ASN A 8 2.93 -9.88 2.44
C ASN A 8 1.53 -9.28 2.51
N ALA A 9 1.27 -8.33 1.61
CA ALA A 9 -0.03 -7.71 1.46
C ALA A 9 -0.37 -7.47 -0.01
N ALA A 10 -1.68 -7.38 -0.28
CA ALA A 10 -2.22 -6.83 -1.51
C ALA A 10 -2.95 -5.50 -1.24
N ILE A 11 -2.96 -4.62 -2.24
CA ILE A 11 -3.75 -3.38 -2.22
C ILE A 11 -4.84 -3.49 -3.29
N LEU A 12 -6.07 -3.18 -2.90
CA LEU A 12 -7.22 -3.17 -3.78
C LEU A 12 -7.85 -1.78 -3.81
N ILE A 13 -7.79 -1.13 -4.96
CA ILE A 13 -8.42 0.17 -5.20
C ILE A 13 -9.77 -0.09 -5.84
N ILE A 14 -10.82 0.44 -5.25
CA ILE A 14 -12.19 0.34 -5.71
C ILE A 14 -12.65 1.75 -6.07
N GLY A 15 -12.87 2.02 -7.36
CA GLY A 15 -13.29 3.33 -7.81
C GLY A 15 -13.24 3.51 -9.33
N ASN A 16 -14.40 3.80 -9.91
CA ASN A 16 -14.54 4.12 -11.33
C ASN A 16 -13.80 5.40 -11.74
N GLU A 17 -13.59 6.35 -10.81
CA GLU A 17 -12.86 7.59 -11.02
C GLU A 17 -11.37 7.36 -11.29
N ILE A 18 -10.79 6.29 -10.71
CA ILE A 18 -9.41 5.90 -10.97
C ILE A 18 -9.32 5.23 -12.35
N LEU A 19 -10.23 4.29 -12.65
CA LEU A 19 -10.26 3.60 -13.94
C LEU A 19 -10.50 4.53 -15.13
N SER A 20 -11.30 5.58 -14.92
CA SER A 20 -11.57 6.59 -15.96
C SER A 20 -10.45 7.63 -16.11
N GLY A 21 -9.44 7.60 -15.24
CA GLY A 21 -8.37 8.61 -15.23
C GLY A 21 -8.79 9.99 -14.71
N ARG A 22 -10.01 10.12 -14.18
CA ARG A 22 -10.51 11.37 -13.59
C ARG A 22 -9.75 11.75 -12.31
N THR A 23 -9.34 10.75 -11.54
CA THR A 23 -8.57 10.92 -10.30
C THR A 23 -7.31 10.08 -10.39
N GLN A 24 -6.17 10.69 -10.04
CA GLN A 24 -4.91 9.97 -9.94
C GLN A 24 -4.84 9.24 -8.58
N ASP A 25 -4.51 7.94 -8.60
CA ASP A 25 -4.26 7.20 -7.38
C ASP A 25 -2.97 7.64 -6.69
N THR A 26 -3.09 8.02 -5.43
CA THR A 26 -1.98 8.31 -4.53
C THR A 26 -2.01 7.41 -3.28
N ASN A 27 -3.09 6.67 -3.09
CA ASN A 27 -3.30 5.80 -1.94
C ASN A 27 -2.38 4.58 -1.98
N THR A 28 -2.18 4.00 -3.15
CA THR A 28 -1.24 2.88 -3.34
C THR A 28 0.15 3.22 -2.81
N GLY A 29 0.72 4.34 -3.22
CA GLY A 29 2.04 4.77 -2.76
C GLY A 29 2.10 4.99 -1.25
N THR A 30 1.06 5.61 -0.69
CA THR A 30 0.96 5.87 0.75
C THR A 30 0.89 4.58 1.56
N ILE A 31 0.02 3.63 1.18
CA ILE A 31 -0.11 2.33 1.85
C ILE A 31 1.18 1.52 1.70
N ALA A 32 1.75 1.44 0.50
CA ALA A 32 2.96 0.66 0.22
C ALA A 32 4.16 1.16 1.03
N LEU A 33 4.38 2.46 1.12
CA LEU A 33 5.44 3.05 1.93
C LEU A 33 5.24 2.75 3.42
N TRP A 34 4.01 2.89 3.91
CA TRP A 34 3.70 2.58 5.31
C TRP A 34 3.91 1.10 5.62
N LEU A 35 3.41 0.17 4.78
CA LEU A 35 3.59 -1.27 4.93
C LEU A 35 5.06 -1.68 4.93
N ASN A 36 5.85 -1.13 4.00
CA ASN A 36 7.30 -1.37 3.97
C ASN A 36 7.98 -0.93 5.26
N SER A 37 7.55 0.19 5.86
CA SER A 37 8.14 0.69 7.11
C SER A 37 7.95 -0.24 8.31
N ILE A 38 6.95 -1.14 8.24
CA ILE A 38 6.66 -2.14 9.26
C ILE A 38 6.99 -3.56 8.80
N GLY A 39 7.75 -3.71 7.71
CA GLY A 39 8.23 -5.01 7.23
C GLY A 39 7.18 -5.86 6.50
N VAL A 40 6.12 -5.26 5.97
CA VAL A 40 5.11 -5.94 5.15
C VAL A 40 5.34 -5.58 3.67
N GLN A 41 5.49 -6.60 2.82
CA GLN A 41 5.75 -6.42 1.39
C GLN A 41 4.46 -6.39 0.59
N VAL A 42 4.21 -5.32 -0.17
CA VAL A 42 3.13 -5.31 -1.15
C VAL A 42 3.53 -6.17 -2.34
N LYS A 43 2.75 -7.21 -2.64
CA LYS A 43 2.98 -8.15 -3.74
C LYS A 43 2.12 -7.86 -4.96
N GLU A 44 0.95 -7.30 -4.74
CA GLU A 44 -0.03 -7.07 -5.80
C GLU A 44 -0.84 -5.81 -5.51
N VAL A 45 -1.13 -5.06 -6.58
CA VAL A 45 -2.07 -3.95 -6.55
C VAL A 45 -3.08 -4.17 -7.66
N ARG A 46 -4.37 -4.12 -7.32
CA ARG A 46 -5.45 -4.17 -8.31
C ARG A 46 -6.30 -2.91 -8.22
N VAL A 47 -6.77 -2.47 -9.38
CA VAL A 47 -7.77 -1.40 -9.50
C VAL A 47 -9.01 -2.00 -10.15
N ILE A 48 -10.15 -1.88 -9.49
CA ILE A 48 -11.41 -2.49 -9.96
C ILE A 48 -12.56 -1.47 -9.93
N PRO A 49 -13.60 -1.69 -10.76
CA PRO A 49 -14.80 -0.87 -10.72
C PRO A 49 -15.63 -1.11 -9.46
N ASP A 50 -16.52 -0.15 -9.16
CA ASP A 50 -17.55 -0.26 -8.13
C ASP A 50 -18.68 -1.21 -8.59
N ILE A 51 -18.35 -2.51 -8.72
CA ILE A 51 -19.26 -3.58 -9.12
C ILE A 51 -19.18 -4.69 -8.08
N GLU A 52 -20.31 -4.99 -7.44
CA GLU A 52 -20.41 -5.92 -6.32
C GLU A 52 -19.71 -7.27 -6.57
N ASN A 53 -20.07 -7.96 -7.63
CA ASN A 53 -19.48 -9.27 -7.94
C ASN A 53 -17.96 -9.19 -8.18
N THR A 54 -17.47 -8.11 -8.77
CA THR A 54 -16.05 -7.88 -8.99
C THR A 54 -15.34 -7.68 -7.66
N ILE A 55 -15.92 -6.89 -6.75
CA ILE A 55 -15.37 -6.68 -5.41
C ILE A 55 -15.31 -8.00 -4.64
N ILE A 56 -16.43 -8.76 -4.58
CA ILE A 56 -16.53 -10.04 -3.87
C ILE A 56 -15.45 -11.03 -4.37
N THR A 57 -15.38 -11.22 -5.68
CA THR A 57 -14.43 -12.18 -6.28
C THR A 57 -12.99 -11.77 -6.00
N THR A 58 -12.66 -10.50 -6.24
CA THR A 58 -11.29 -9.99 -6.08
C THR A 58 -10.84 -10.04 -4.62
N VAL A 59 -11.70 -9.66 -3.68
CA VAL A 59 -11.38 -9.73 -2.25
C VAL A 59 -11.12 -11.16 -1.83
N ASN A 60 -11.95 -12.12 -2.24
CA ASN A 60 -11.76 -13.53 -1.91
C ASN A 60 -10.44 -14.08 -2.47
N GLU A 61 -10.12 -13.76 -3.72
CA GLU A 61 -8.84 -14.16 -4.31
C GLU A 61 -7.62 -13.58 -3.57
N LEU A 62 -7.69 -12.31 -3.20
CA LEU A 62 -6.56 -11.62 -2.57
C LEU A 62 -6.36 -12.07 -1.12
N ARG A 63 -7.45 -12.21 -0.33
CA ARG A 63 -7.35 -12.59 1.08
C ARG A 63 -6.86 -14.01 1.31
N GLU A 64 -7.07 -14.90 0.34
CA GLU A 64 -6.57 -16.28 0.39
C GLU A 64 -5.06 -16.39 0.10
N LYS A 65 -4.51 -15.43 -0.66
CA LYS A 65 -3.11 -15.46 -1.14
C LYS A 65 -2.17 -14.58 -0.32
N ASN A 66 -2.70 -13.65 0.45
CA ASN A 66 -1.92 -12.66 1.16
C ASN A 66 -2.22 -12.68 2.66
N ASP A 67 -1.21 -12.32 3.46
CA ASP A 67 -1.38 -12.18 4.91
C ASP A 67 -2.33 -11.03 5.23
N TYR A 68 -2.31 -9.95 4.42
CA TYR A 68 -3.17 -8.78 4.55
C TYR A 68 -3.68 -8.28 3.20
N VAL A 69 -4.90 -7.73 3.20
CA VAL A 69 -5.47 -6.99 2.05
C VAL A 69 -5.92 -5.62 2.54
N PHE A 70 -5.49 -4.58 1.87
CA PHE A 70 -5.92 -3.21 2.12
C PHE A 70 -6.79 -2.75 0.98
N THR A 71 -8.08 -2.48 1.24
CA THR A 71 -8.96 -1.86 0.24
C THR A 71 -9.05 -0.35 0.47
N THR A 72 -9.21 0.43 -0.59
CA THR A 72 -9.44 1.87 -0.51
C THR A 72 -10.52 2.28 -1.50
N GLY A 73 -11.49 3.05 -1.03
CA GLY A 73 -12.65 3.51 -1.79
C GLY A 73 -13.96 2.77 -1.49
N GLY A 74 -15.07 3.39 -1.85
CA GLY A 74 -16.41 2.80 -1.79
C GLY A 74 -16.99 2.57 -0.38
N ILE A 75 -16.52 3.28 0.65
CA ILE A 75 -17.07 3.23 2.03
C ILE A 75 -17.69 4.55 2.50
N GLY A 76 -17.99 5.44 1.58
CA GLY A 76 -18.59 6.74 1.83
C GLY A 76 -20.13 6.71 1.93
N PRO A 77 -20.75 7.90 1.88
CA PRO A 77 -22.18 8.07 2.10
C PRO A 77 -23.05 7.97 0.84
N THR A 78 -22.45 7.81 -0.35
CA THR A 78 -23.16 7.91 -1.62
C THR A 78 -23.68 6.55 -2.10
N HIS A 79 -24.51 6.54 -3.12
CA HIS A 79 -25.20 5.33 -3.60
C HIS A 79 -24.23 4.31 -4.23
N ASP A 80 -23.12 4.78 -4.76
CA ASP A 80 -22.05 4.00 -5.38
C ASP A 80 -21.00 3.47 -4.36
N ASP A 81 -21.07 3.90 -3.11
CA ASP A 81 -20.25 3.35 -2.02
C ASP A 81 -20.79 1.97 -1.58
N ILE A 82 -20.40 0.93 -2.30
CA ILE A 82 -20.92 -0.44 -2.10
C ILE A 82 -19.89 -1.41 -1.48
N THR A 83 -18.70 -0.91 -1.14
CA THR A 83 -17.62 -1.76 -0.65
C THR A 83 -17.99 -2.48 0.64
N ALA A 84 -18.57 -1.81 1.63
CA ALA A 84 -18.90 -2.43 2.91
C ALA A 84 -19.94 -3.58 2.77
N GLU A 85 -20.95 -3.40 1.94
CA GLU A 85 -21.94 -4.45 1.63
C GLU A 85 -21.29 -5.61 0.87
N SER A 86 -20.44 -5.31 -0.12
CA SER A 86 -19.74 -6.32 -0.90
C SER A 86 -18.78 -7.15 -0.04
N ILE A 87 -18.08 -6.53 0.92
CA ILE A 87 -17.23 -7.22 1.90
C ILE A 87 -18.10 -8.13 2.79
N SER A 88 -19.26 -7.65 3.26
CA SER A 88 -20.18 -8.49 4.03
C SER A 88 -20.56 -9.77 3.27
N LYS A 89 -20.89 -9.64 1.98
CA LYS A 89 -21.21 -10.78 1.10
C LYS A 89 -20.01 -11.70 0.86
N ALA A 90 -18.81 -11.13 0.65
CA ALA A 90 -17.58 -11.90 0.45
C ALA A 90 -17.26 -12.81 1.64
N PHE A 91 -17.52 -12.34 2.86
CA PHE A 91 -17.30 -13.07 4.10
C PHE A 91 -18.56 -13.84 4.58
N LYS A 92 -19.67 -13.76 3.86
CA LYS A 92 -20.98 -14.35 4.24
C LYS A 92 -21.45 -13.88 5.62
N LEU A 93 -21.23 -12.61 5.93
CA LEU A 93 -21.65 -11.94 7.15
C LEU A 93 -22.89 -11.08 6.89
N ASN A 94 -23.67 -10.84 7.94
CA ASN A 94 -24.75 -9.86 7.86
C ASN A 94 -24.16 -8.45 7.66
N TYR A 95 -24.84 -7.66 6.83
CA TYR A 95 -24.59 -6.25 6.68
C TYR A 95 -25.55 -5.51 7.60
N GLU A 96 -25.05 -4.84 8.64
CA GLU A 96 -25.86 -4.27 9.71
C GLU A 96 -25.23 -2.98 10.28
N ILE A 97 -26.02 -2.22 11.05
CA ILE A 97 -25.54 -1.04 11.74
C ILE A 97 -24.52 -1.42 12.82
N HIS A 98 -23.33 -0.93 12.71
CA HIS A 98 -22.30 -1.09 13.73
C HIS A 98 -22.52 -0.11 14.87
N LYS A 99 -22.90 -0.60 16.04
CA LYS A 99 -23.37 0.19 17.18
C LYS A 99 -22.36 1.24 17.68
N GLU A 100 -21.06 0.90 17.69
CA GLU A 100 -20.00 1.81 18.11
C GLU A 100 -19.75 2.89 17.05
N ALA A 101 -19.69 2.52 15.77
CA ALA A 101 -19.58 3.47 14.67
C ALA A 101 -20.73 4.48 14.66
N PHE A 102 -21.96 3.99 14.92
CA PHE A 102 -23.14 4.86 15.05
C PHE A 102 -22.93 5.91 16.14
N LYS A 103 -22.55 5.50 17.34
CA LYS A 103 -22.29 6.42 18.47
C LYS A 103 -21.19 7.42 18.15
N ILE A 104 -20.12 6.99 17.48
CA ILE A 104 -19.01 7.88 17.08
C ILE A 104 -19.52 8.96 16.13
N LEU A 105 -20.27 8.60 15.09
CA LEU A 105 -20.76 9.58 14.12
C LEU A 105 -21.90 10.44 14.65
N GLU A 106 -22.79 9.89 15.46
CA GLU A 106 -23.84 10.66 16.13
C GLU A 106 -23.23 11.74 17.04
N ALA A 107 -22.15 11.44 17.76
CA ALA A 107 -21.43 12.40 18.58
C ALA A 107 -20.58 13.40 17.77
N TYR A 108 -20.11 12.99 16.57
CA TYR A 108 -19.29 13.84 15.72
C TYR A 108 -20.10 14.92 15.00
N TYR A 109 -21.31 14.60 14.54
CA TYR A 109 -22.17 15.52 13.82
C TYR A 109 -23.05 16.34 14.76
N LYS A 110 -23.37 17.58 14.35
CA LYS A 110 -24.35 18.41 15.08
C LYS A 110 -25.75 17.80 14.98
N LEU A 111 -26.60 18.19 15.91
CA LEU A 111 -27.99 17.74 15.93
C LEU A 111 -28.66 17.99 14.57
N GLY A 112 -29.27 16.95 14.00
CA GLY A 112 -29.92 16.98 12.68
C GLY A 112 -29.00 16.84 11.47
N GLU A 113 -27.69 16.84 11.66
CA GLU A 113 -26.74 16.66 10.54
C GLU A 113 -26.40 15.19 10.26
N PHE A 114 -26.64 14.28 11.20
CA PHE A 114 -26.43 12.84 11.02
C PHE A 114 -27.63 12.21 10.28
N ASN A 115 -27.76 12.59 9.00
CA ASN A 115 -28.84 12.17 8.11
C ASN A 115 -28.61 10.74 7.55
N GLU A 116 -29.60 10.23 6.81
CA GLU A 116 -29.57 8.87 6.25
C GLU A 116 -28.32 8.57 5.40
N GLY A 117 -27.86 9.53 4.57
CA GLY A 117 -26.65 9.36 3.79
C GLY A 117 -25.42 9.15 4.69
N ARG A 118 -25.30 9.94 5.77
CA ARG A 118 -24.20 9.79 6.73
C ARG A 118 -24.33 8.51 7.56
N GLN A 119 -25.56 8.07 7.85
CA GLN A 119 -25.82 6.81 8.53
C GLN A 119 -25.39 5.59 7.68
N LYS A 120 -25.34 5.70 6.36
CA LYS A 120 -24.81 4.64 5.52
C LYS A 120 -23.39 4.24 5.91
N MET A 121 -22.55 5.18 6.34
CA MET A 121 -21.16 4.95 6.73
C MET A 121 -21.00 4.13 8.03
N VAL A 122 -22.06 3.83 8.74
CA VAL A 122 -22.03 2.94 9.92
C VAL A 122 -22.59 1.56 9.65
N TRP A 123 -23.03 1.29 8.42
CA TRP A 123 -23.40 -0.05 7.98
C TRP A 123 -22.14 -0.81 7.60
N MET A 124 -21.90 -1.92 8.25
CA MET A 124 -20.65 -2.70 8.11
C MET A 124 -20.95 -4.19 8.21
N PRO A 125 -20.00 -5.06 7.85
CA PRO A 125 -20.09 -6.47 8.15
C PRO A 125 -20.25 -6.69 9.66
N LYS A 126 -21.09 -7.62 10.04
CA LYS A 126 -21.29 -8.01 11.44
C LYS A 126 -19.93 -8.33 12.10
N ASP A 127 -19.74 -7.85 13.31
CA ASP A 127 -18.54 -8.03 14.13
C ASP A 127 -17.23 -7.47 13.51
N ALA A 128 -17.33 -6.58 12.52
CA ALA A 128 -16.19 -5.87 12.00
C ALA A 128 -15.51 -5.03 13.09
N LYS A 129 -14.17 -4.99 13.09
CA LYS A 129 -13.40 -4.11 13.97
C LYS A 129 -13.29 -2.73 13.35
N LEU A 130 -13.46 -1.68 14.15
CA LEU A 130 -13.35 -0.31 13.64
C LEU A 130 -11.89 0.11 13.45
N ILE A 131 -11.64 0.80 12.35
CA ILE A 131 -10.41 1.55 12.10
C ILE A 131 -10.78 3.03 12.30
N LEU A 132 -10.31 3.60 13.42
CA LEU A 132 -10.68 4.95 13.79
C LEU A 132 -10.14 5.99 12.81
N ASN A 133 -10.97 6.99 12.53
CA ASN A 133 -10.64 8.11 11.65
C ASN A 133 -10.54 9.40 12.47
N PRO A 134 -9.31 9.86 12.76
CA PRO A 134 -9.12 11.07 13.58
C PRO A 134 -9.46 12.37 12.83
N THR A 135 -9.64 12.33 11.51
CA THR A 135 -9.83 13.52 10.68
C THR A 135 -11.29 13.88 10.45
N SER A 136 -12.14 12.91 10.12
CA SER A 136 -13.55 13.17 9.75
C SER A 136 -14.56 12.30 10.50
N GLY A 137 -14.12 11.56 11.51
CA GLY A 137 -14.98 10.77 12.38
C GLY A 137 -15.48 9.46 11.78
N ALA A 138 -15.76 9.40 10.47
CA ALA A 138 -16.28 8.20 9.81
C ALA A 138 -15.22 7.08 9.77
N PRO A 139 -15.40 5.98 10.52
CA PRO A 139 -14.39 4.95 10.62
C PRO A 139 -14.32 4.09 9.36
N GLY A 140 -13.14 3.52 9.08
CA GLY A 140 -13.02 2.32 8.29
C GLY A 140 -13.28 1.08 9.14
N PHE A 141 -13.07 -0.09 8.55
CA PHE A 141 -13.29 -1.34 9.27
C PHE A 141 -12.35 -2.45 8.81
N ASN A 142 -12.20 -3.45 9.66
CA ASN A 142 -11.43 -4.65 9.39
C ASN A 142 -12.30 -5.90 9.61
N VAL A 143 -12.20 -6.85 8.68
CA VAL A 143 -12.74 -8.20 8.80
C VAL A 143 -11.62 -9.18 8.49
N GLU A 144 -11.29 -10.04 9.46
CA GLU A 144 -10.14 -10.96 9.37
C GLU A 144 -8.86 -10.25 8.92
N ASN A 145 -8.32 -10.59 7.74
CA ASN A 145 -7.12 -9.98 7.16
C ASN A 145 -7.40 -8.88 6.12
N VAL A 146 -8.65 -8.41 6.00
CA VAL A 146 -9.06 -7.36 5.04
C VAL A 146 -9.34 -6.06 5.78
N PHE A 147 -8.59 -5.01 5.45
CA PHE A 147 -8.67 -3.67 6.03
C PHE A 147 -9.29 -2.72 5.02
N CYS A 148 -10.44 -2.14 5.34
CA CYS A 148 -11.20 -1.28 4.44
C CYS A 148 -11.05 0.19 4.85
N LEU A 149 -10.45 0.98 3.97
CA LEU A 149 -10.10 2.39 4.18
C LEU A 149 -10.81 3.29 3.16
N PRO A 150 -11.05 4.56 3.49
CA PRO A 150 -11.67 5.52 2.57
C PRO A 150 -10.77 5.85 1.37
N GLY A 151 -11.39 6.31 0.27
CA GLY A 151 -10.67 6.75 -0.93
C GLY A 151 -9.94 8.08 -0.78
N VAL A 152 -10.35 8.95 0.17
CA VAL A 152 -9.78 10.29 0.38
C VAL A 152 -8.36 10.19 0.94
N PRO A 153 -7.30 10.64 0.21
CA PRO A 153 -5.91 10.37 0.58
C PRO A 153 -5.48 10.93 1.95
N SER A 154 -5.91 12.13 2.29
CA SER A 154 -5.58 12.75 3.58
C SER A 154 -6.18 11.99 4.76
N ILE A 155 -7.39 11.48 4.60
CA ILE A 155 -8.08 10.68 5.62
C ILE A 155 -7.41 9.32 5.76
N LEU A 156 -7.21 8.60 4.65
CA LEU A 156 -6.52 7.32 4.64
C LEU A 156 -5.16 7.42 5.35
N LYS A 157 -4.35 8.40 5.00
CA LYS A 157 -3.03 8.61 5.62
C LYS A 157 -3.11 8.79 7.13
N SER A 158 -4.12 9.52 7.62
CA SER A 158 -4.31 9.74 9.07
C SER A 158 -4.71 8.45 9.81
N MET A 159 -5.39 7.52 9.13
CA MET A 159 -5.87 6.27 9.71
C MET A 159 -4.78 5.21 9.82
N LEU A 160 -3.80 5.18 8.89
CA LEU A 160 -2.74 4.18 8.88
C LEU A 160 -1.93 4.14 10.17
N GLY A 161 -1.72 5.30 10.81
CA GLY A 161 -0.99 5.37 12.09
C GLY A 161 -1.61 4.54 13.20
N GLY A 162 -2.93 4.47 13.24
CA GLY A 162 -3.69 3.67 14.22
C GLY A 162 -3.57 2.15 14.03
N LEU A 163 -3.22 1.71 12.83
CA LEU A 163 -3.13 0.28 12.49
C LEU A 163 -1.79 -0.38 12.85
N LYS A 164 -0.80 0.40 13.31
CA LYS A 164 0.56 -0.13 13.56
C LYS A 164 0.58 -1.30 14.54
N ASN A 165 -0.29 -1.31 15.53
CA ASN A 165 -0.37 -2.36 16.54
C ASN A 165 -1.29 -3.53 16.14
N GLU A 166 -2.07 -3.36 15.07
CA GLU A 166 -2.99 -4.38 14.56
C GLU A 166 -2.32 -5.28 13.50
N ILE A 167 -1.20 -4.83 12.95
CA ILE A 167 -0.48 -5.53 11.89
C ILE A 167 0.77 -6.19 12.49
N VAL A 168 0.87 -7.49 12.35
CA VAL A 168 2.10 -8.21 12.65
C VAL A 168 3.02 -8.07 11.44
N GLY A 169 3.98 -7.17 11.52
CA GLY A 169 4.98 -6.95 10.48
C GLY A 169 6.12 -7.95 10.53
N GLY A 170 6.99 -7.84 9.53
CA GLY A 170 8.27 -8.56 9.47
C GLY A 170 9.46 -7.61 9.68
N GLU A 171 10.64 -8.05 9.25
CA GLU A 171 11.80 -7.16 9.16
C GLU A 171 11.63 -6.19 7.97
N PRO A 172 11.76 -4.87 8.18
CA PRO A 172 11.69 -3.90 7.09
C PRO A 172 12.74 -4.18 6.02
N ILE A 173 12.36 -4.02 4.76
CA ILE A 173 13.33 -4.06 3.67
C ILE A 173 14.10 -2.74 3.65
N LEU A 174 15.40 -2.85 3.88
CA LEU A 174 16.33 -1.73 3.78
C LEU A 174 16.60 -1.40 2.31
N SER A 175 16.88 -0.14 2.02
CA SER A 175 17.27 0.28 0.68
C SER A 175 18.44 1.27 0.71
N HIS A 176 19.31 1.18 -0.29
CA HIS A 176 20.37 2.13 -0.55
C HIS A 176 20.35 2.55 -2.01
N THR A 177 20.51 3.83 -2.28
CA THR A 177 20.46 4.38 -3.64
C THR A 177 21.81 4.97 -4.03
N ILE A 178 22.31 4.57 -5.20
CA ILE A 178 23.50 5.14 -5.84
C ILE A 178 23.03 5.84 -7.12
N SER A 179 23.18 7.14 -7.20
CA SER A 179 22.80 7.92 -8.38
C SER A 179 24.02 8.22 -9.25
N LEU A 180 23.92 7.97 -10.55
CA LEU A 180 25.01 8.02 -11.52
C LEU A 180 24.67 8.94 -12.68
N ARG A 181 25.69 9.63 -13.25
CA ARG A 181 25.58 10.38 -14.51
C ARG A 181 25.93 9.47 -15.68
N THR A 182 24.97 8.63 -16.05
CA THR A 182 25.09 7.68 -17.16
C THR A 182 23.71 7.29 -17.66
N VAL A 183 23.63 6.45 -18.66
CA VAL A 183 22.40 5.82 -19.16
C VAL A 183 22.39 4.32 -18.84
N GLU A 184 21.22 3.75 -18.72
CA GLU A 184 21.06 2.33 -18.31
C GLU A 184 21.83 1.38 -19.21
N SER A 185 21.86 1.62 -20.54
CA SER A 185 22.55 0.74 -21.51
C SER A 185 24.05 0.60 -21.26
N GLU A 186 24.72 1.62 -20.69
CA GLU A 186 26.15 1.58 -20.40
C GLU A 186 26.50 0.73 -19.18
N ILE A 187 25.55 0.57 -18.25
CA ILE A 187 25.76 -0.17 -17.00
C ILE A 187 25.03 -1.51 -16.97
N ALA A 188 24.11 -1.78 -17.90
CA ALA A 188 23.24 -2.94 -17.90
C ALA A 188 23.99 -4.26 -17.69
N LYS A 189 25.05 -4.51 -18.49
CA LYS A 189 25.86 -5.75 -18.40
C LYS A 189 26.54 -5.89 -17.03
N SER A 190 27.13 -4.81 -16.52
CA SER A 190 27.81 -4.82 -15.21
C SER A 190 26.81 -5.01 -14.08
N LEU A 191 25.64 -4.36 -14.18
CA LEU A 191 24.58 -4.46 -13.18
C LEU A 191 23.97 -5.88 -13.14
N THR A 192 23.79 -6.51 -14.31
CA THR A 192 23.35 -7.92 -14.40
C THR A 192 24.35 -8.84 -13.69
N ALA A 193 25.64 -8.67 -13.92
CA ALA A 193 26.66 -9.49 -13.26
C ALA A 193 26.65 -9.32 -11.72
N VAL A 194 26.44 -8.10 -11.23
CA VAL A 194 26.29 -7.86 -9.79
C VAL A 194 25.02 -8.54 -9.25
N GLN A 195 23.89 -8.43 -9.96
CA GLN A 195 22.62 -9.08 -9.57
C GLN A 195 22.76 -10.62 -9.51
N ASP A 196 23.41 -11.23 -10.50
CA ASP A 196 23.60 -12.68 -10.55
C ASP A 196 24.46 -13.21 -9.38
N ASN A 197 25.41 -12.41 -8.92
CA ASN A 197 26.25 -12.72 -7.76
C ASN A 197 25.57 -12.45 -6.42
N ASN A 198 24.47 -11.69 -6.41
CA ASN A 198 23.74 -11.28 -5.19
C ASN A 198 22.24 -11.60 -5.29
N LYS A 199 21.90 -12.89 -5.40
CA LYS A 199 20.51 -13.37 -5.61
C LYS A 199 19.55 -13.01 -4.46
N ASP A 200 20.07 -12.74 -3.28
CA ASP A 200 19.30 -12.36 -2.10
C ASP A 200 19.12 -10.83 -1.97
N VAL A 201 19.56 -10.07 -2.95
CA VAL A 201 19.45 -8.61 -3.03
C VAL A 201 18.65 -8.27 -4.27
N GLU A 202 17.73 -7.33 -4.16
CA GLU A 202 16.99 -6.79 -5.31
C GLU A 202 17.70 -5.51 -5.78
N ILE A 203 18.06 -5.47 -7.07
CA ILE A 203 18.69 -4.29 -7.67
C ILE A 203 17.75 -3.75 -8.76
N GLY A 204 17.30 -2.51 -8.59
CA GLY A 204 16.54 -1.78 -9.61
C GLY A 204 17.34 -0.64 -10.19
N SER A 205 17.14 -0.33 -11.49
CA SER A 205 17.66 0.87 -12.12
C SER A 205 16.53 1.78 -12.57
N TYR A 206 16.65 3.06 -12.28
CA TYR A 206 15.61 4.06 -12.52
C TYR A 206 16.20 5.28 -13.20
N PRO A 207 15.92 5.51 -14.49
CA PRO A 207 16.37 6.71 -15.18
C PRO A 207 15.79 7.97 -14.55
N PHE A 208 16.58 9.02 -14.54
CA PHE A 208 16.12 10.34 -14.13
C PHE A 208 16.71 11.45 -15.02
N PHE A 209 16.02 12.58 -15.05
CA PHE A 209 16.49 13.80 -15.65
C PHE A 209 16.53 14.89 -14.59
N HIS A 210 17.74 15.39 -14.29
CA HIS A 210 17.94 16.41 -13.27
C HIS A 210 19.03 17.40 -13.70
N ALA A 211 18.76 18.70 -13.50
CA ALA A 211 19.68 19.79 -13.87
C ALA A 211 20.13 19.72 -15.34
N GLY A 212 19.20 19.44 -16.28
CA GLY A 212 19.48 19.38 -17.70
C GLY A 212 20.27 18.15 -18.17
N LYS A 213 20.51 17.16 -17.30
CA LYS A 213 21.31 15.97 -17.61
C LYS A 213 20.58 14.68 -17.25
N LEU A 214 20.78 13.65 -18.08
CA LEU A 214 20.34 12.30 -17.80
C LEU A 214 21.16 11.66 -16.69
N GLY A 215 20.56 10.75 -15.97
CA GLY A 215 21.20 9.91 -14.97
C GLY A 215 20.40 8.67 -14.68
N VAL A 216 20.96 7.77 -13.87
CA VAL A 216 20.34 6.53 -13.41
C VAL A 216 20.52 6.40 -11.91
N SER A 217 19.44 6.16 -11.17
CA SER A 217 19.48 5.77 -9.77
C SER A 217 19.44 4.25 -9.66
N ILE A 218 20.49 3.65 -9.10
CA ILE A 218 20.52 2.23 -8.77
C ILE A 218 20.02 2.10 -7.34
N VAL A 219 18.92 1.37 -7.14
CA VAL A 219 18.32 1.11 -5.84
C VAL A 219 18.57 -0.34 -5.45
N ILE A 220 19.27 -0.53 -4.35
CA ILE A 220 19.64 -1.83 -3.79
C ILE A 220 18.74 -2.09 -2.58
N ARG A 221 18.05 -3.22 -2.54
CA ARG A 221 17.12 -3.59 -1.46
C ARG A 221 17.46 -4.95 -0.88
N SER A 222 17.46 -5.07 0.44
CA SER A 222 17.65 -6.33 1.16
C SER A 222 17.10 -6.25 2.58
N ASP A 223 16.88 -7.42 3.19
CA ASP A 223 16.58 -7.58 4.62
C ASP A 223 17.77 -7.31 5.53
N LYS A 224 19.01 -7.24 4.98
CA LYS A 224 20.26 -7.08 5.74
C LYS A 224 21.16 -5.99 5.17
N GLN A 225 21.57 -5.08 6.04
CA GLN A 225 22.49 -4.00 5.67
C GLN A 225 23.80 -4.53 5.09
N SER A 226 24.36 -5.59 5.68
CA SER A 226 25.62 -6.18 5.19
C SER A 226 25.57 -6.65 3.73
N LYS A 227 24.41 -7.15 3.26
CA LYS A 227 24.21 -7.53 1.86
C LYS A 227 24.15 -6.32 0.95
N ILE A 228 23.52 -5.25 1.41
CA ILE A 228 23.47 -3.96 0.69
C ILE A 228 24.88 -3.39 0.55
N ASP A 229 25.67 -3.43 1.62
CA ASP A 229 27.05 -2.89 1.62
C ASP A 229 27.96 -3.64 0.64
N VAL A 230 27.88 -4.98 0.62
CA VAL A 230 28.62 -5.82 -0.34
C VAL A 230 28.21 -5.49 -1.77
N CYS A 231 26.92 -5.45 -2.05
CA CYS A 231 26.40 -5.15 -3.37
C CYS A 231 26.77 -3.72 -3.82
N SER A 232 26.65 -2.73 -2.93
CA SER A 232 27.07 -1.34 -3.18
C SER A 232 28.54 -1.24 -3.54
N SER A 233 29.42 -1.97 -2.82
CA SER A 233 30.84 -1.99 -3.09
C SER A 233 31.14 -2.56 -4.49
N GLN A 234 30.48 -3.63 -4.92
CA GLN A 234 30.63 -4.19 -6.25
C GLN A 234 30.19 -3.23 -7.35
N ILE A 235 29.08 -2.49 -7.11
CA ILE A 235 28.60 -1.46 -8.04
C ILE A 235 29.62 -0.33 -8.14
N LEU A 236 30.16 0.15 -7.03
CA LEU A 236 31.15 1.24 -7.03
C LEU A 236 32.46 0.86 -7.71
N ILE A 237 32.86 -0.44 -7.71
CA ILE A 237 34.03 -0.92 -8.44
C ILE A 237 33.86 -0.65 -9.94
N PHE A 238 32.82 -1.17 -10.58
CA PHE A 238 32.64 -0.95 -12.02
C PHE A 238 32.33 0.52 -12.38
N VAL A 239 31.68 1.27 -11.48
CA VAL A 239 31.45 2.72 -11.64
C VAL A 239 32.79 3.46 -11.73
N ASN A 240 33.74 3.13 -10.85
CA ASN A 240 35.08 3.71 -10.85
C ASN A 240 35.92 3.29 -12.09
N GLU A 241 35.87 1.99 -12.47
CA GLU A 241 36.55 1.48 -13.68
C GLU A 241 36.06 2.19 -14.94
N LYS A 242 34.77 2.43 -15.04
CA LYS A 242 34.12 3.14 -16.16
C LYS A 242 34.22 4.66 -16.05
N LYS A 243 34.80 5.20 -14.98
CA LYS A 243 34.90 6.64 -14.69
C LYS A 243 33.55 7.37 -14.73
N ILE A 244 32.48 6.70 -14.24
CA ILE A 244 31.15 7.27 -14.17
C ILE A 244 31.03 8.15 -12.92
N GLU A 245 30.51 9.36 -13.09
CA GLU A 245 30.29 10.29 -12.00
C GLU A 245 29.15 9.83 -11.08
N VAL A 246 29.41 9.73 -9.77
CA VAL A 246 28.42 9.53 -8.72
C VAL A 246 27.84 10.87 -8.31
N VAL A 247 26.52 10.99 -8.25
CA VAL A 247 25.82 12.26 -7.93
C VAL A 247 25.12 12.14 -6.59
N ASN A 248 25.30 13.13 -5.75
CA ASN A 248 24.47 13.29 -4.54
C ASN A 248 23.12 13.90 -4.94
N ARG A 249 22.05 13.24 -4.48
CA ARG A 249 20.68 13.63 -4.81
C ARG A 249 19.79 13.69 -3.57
#